data_c9daac6c5b2c5f90f49d7916ebc62625
#
_entry.id   c9daac6c5b2c5f90f49d7916ebc62625
#
_cell.length_a   1.000
_cell.length_b   1.000
_cell.length_c   1.000
_cell.angle_alpha   90.00
_cell.angle_beta   90.00
_cell.angle_gamma   90.00
#
_symmetry.space_group_name_H-M   'P 1'
#
loop_
_entity.id
_entity.type
_entity.pdbx_description
1 polymer ?
#
loop_
_entity_poly.entity_id
_entity_poly.type
_entity_poly.pdbx_seq_one_letter_code
_entity_poly.pdbx_strand_id
1 'polypeptide(L)'
;TRKAQTEGVWNKTLQKINADSSSRAIPRQRPVIRTWIWGVAASIALLMGFTYFFYQMGTGVDEDEALKMQQFMLSSTAPEDVKEVTLVVSDKKKIELANNSQIAYTTTGEVQVNSDQLKETTITEEVADNEVATEAEEFNQIIVPKGRRSMIILADNSKIWINSGSKVIYPRAFKGDKRQIFVEGEVYLKVARNEAKPFIVNTSSFEVEVLGTSFNVNAYKGNAKASVVLVEGAVNIKDSQEQSIKMSPNERVELNETGIAKKEEVNALEYIHWVDGVWILDGKPLKEVLQYLSEYYGQSLSCDPAIGKEPIYGKLFLNEDLDKVLESIQQTLSQSIASENIIIRQNSIQ
;
A
#
# COMPACT_ATOMS: atom_id res chain seq x y z
N THR A 1 112.51 -23.46 1.41
CA THR A 1 111.65 -23.95 0.33
C THR A 1 110.12 -24.01 0.67
N ARG A 2 109.75 -23.88 1.94
CA ARG A 2 108.35 -23.93 2.35
C ARG A 2 107.61 -22.58 2.23
N LYS A 3 108.26 -21.42 2.26
CA LYS A 3 107.69 -20.08 2.18
C LYS A 3 107.18 -19.68 0.76
N ALA A 4 107.91 -20.13 -0.27
CA ALA A 4 107.57 -19.76 -1.66
C ALA A 4 106.30 -20.52 -2.17
N GLN A 5 106.01 -21.66 -1.59
CA GLN A 5 104.80 -22.47 -1.98
C GLN A 5 103.52 -21.90 -1.37
N THR A 6 103.60 -21.30 -0.21
CA THR A 6 102.42 -20.66 0.44
C THR A 6 102.04 -19.33 -0.19
N GLU A 7 102.99 -18.50 -0.66
CA GLU A 7 102.73 -17.29 -1.37
C GLU A 7 102.06 -17.51 -2.75
N GLY A 8 102.50 -18.57 -3.47
CA GLY A 8 101.88 -18.91 -4.76
C GLY A 8 100.43 -19.36 -4.66
N VAL A 9 100.07 -20.06 -3.57
CA VAL A 9 98.68 -20.48 -3.32
C VAL A 9 97.83 -19.30 -2.87
N TRP A 10 98.39 -18.43 -2.06
CA TRP A 10 97.65 -17.26 -1.57
C TRP A 10 97.36 -16.26 -2.68
N ASN A 11 98.31 -16.01 -3.57
CA ASN A 11 98.06 -15.12 -4.71
C ASN A 11 97.08 -15.71 -5.74
N LYS A 12 97.03 -17.01 -5.94
CA LYS A 12 96.01 -17.67 -6.78
C LYS A 12 94.62 -17.59 -6.16
N THR A 13 94.52 -17.65 -4.82
CA THR A 13 93.27 -17.56 -4.09
C THR A 13 92.75 -16.11 -4.11
N LEU A 14 93.63 -15.13 -3.96
CA LEU A 14 93.26 -13.71 -4.11
C LEU A 14 92.82 -13.33 -5.52
N GLN A 15 93.45 -13.86 -6.56
CA GLN A 15 92.99 -13.67 -7.94
C GLN A 15 91.63 -14.30 -8.20
N LYS A 16 91.34 -15.44 -7.61
CA LYS A 16 90.02 -16.07 -7.72
C LYS A 16 88.94 -15.27 -6.99
N ILE A 17 89.24 -14.73 -5.85
CA ILE A 17 88.33 -13.90 -5.09
C ILE A 17 88.02 -12.59 -5.81
N ASN A 18 89.01 -11.94 -6.40
CA ASN A 18 88.85 -10.73 -7.16
C ASN A 18 88.18 -10.94 -8.56
N ALA A 19 88.34 -12.08 -9.15
CA ALA A 19 87.63 -12.43 -10.40
C ALA A 19 86.10 -12.72 -10.14
N ASP A 20 85.76 -13.26 -8.98
CA ASP A 20 84.38 -13.60 -8.63
C ASP A 20 83.60 -12.37 -8.14
N SER A 21 84.31 -11.30 -7.69
CA SER A 21 83.68 -10.05 -7.27
C SER A 21 83.34 -9.05 -8.38
N SER A 22 83.82 -9.30 -9.61
CA SER A 22 83.57 -8.38 -10.75
C SER A 22 82.41 -8.75 -11.66
N SER A 23 81.65 -9.84 -11.38
CA SER A 23 80.59 -10.36 -12.28
C SER A 23 79.21 -10.44 -11.68
N ARG A 24 78.93 -9.84 -10.51
CA ARG A 24 77.52 -9.75 -10.07
C ARG A 24 77.01 -8.32 -10.23
N ALA A 25 76.62 -7.97 -11.46
CA ALA A 25 75.69 -6.90 -11.72
C ALA A 25 74.32 -7.36 -11.13
N ILE A 26 73.92 -6.74 -10.00
CA ILE A 26 72.56 -6.91 -9.43
C ILE A 26 71.59 -6.29 -10.45
N PRO A 27 70.67 -7.09 -11.03
CA PRO A 27 69.67 -6.52 -11.91
C PRO A 27 68.84 -5.51 -11.07
N ARG A 28 68.83 -4.25 -11.47
CA ARG A 28 67.93 -3.24 -10.93
C ARG A 28 66.51 -3.71 -11.21
N GLN A 29 65.83 -4.30 -10.23
CA GLN A 29 64.41 -4.57 -10.29
C GLN A 29 63.71 -3.22 -10.40
N ARG A 30 63.13 -2.96 -11.55
CA ARG A 30 62.20 -1.82 -11.70
C ARG A 30 61.01 -2.07 -10.77
N PRO A 31 60.53 -1.11 -9.97
CA PRO A 31 59.42 -1.33 -9.06
C PRO A 31 58.15 -1.51 -9.90
N VAL A 32 57.70 -2.77 -10.06
CA VAL A 32 56.42 -3.14 -10.68
C VAL A 32 55.22 -2.67 -9.83
N ILE A 33 55.50 -2.22 -8.61
CA ILE A 33 54.50 -1.77 -7.63
C ILE A 33 53.69 -0.52 -8.10
N ARG A 34 54.23 0.30 -8.98
CA ARG A 34 53.62 1.57 -9.35
C ARG A 34 52.46 1.46 -10.35
N THR A 35 52.45 0.42 -11.18
CA THR A 35 51.37 0.22 -12.13
C THR A 35 50.16 -0.52 -11.50
N TRP A 36 50.39 -1.36 -10.51
CA TRP A 36 49.32 -2.08 -9.81
C TRP A 36 48.48 -1.17 -8.92
N ILE A 37 49.12 -0.17 -8.28
CA ILE A 37 48.44 0.86 -7.46
C ILE A 37 47.42 1.67 -8.33
N TRP A 38 47.77 2.00 -9.56
CA TRP A 38 46.89 2.72 -10.46
C TRP A 38 45.71 1.85 -10.92
N GLY A 39 45.89 0.53 -11.09
CA GLY A 39 44.82 -0.41 -11.40
C GLY A 39 43.82 -0.57 -10.25
N VAL A 40 44.29 -0.63 -9.01
CA VAL A 40 43.44 -0.71 -7.80
C VAL A 40 42.70 0.62 -7.58
N ALA A 41 43.36 1.75 -7.76
CA ALA A 41 42.70 3.06 -7.65
C ALA A 41 41.60 3.27 -8.68
N ALA A 42 41.82 2.82 -9.93
CA ALA A 42 40.83 2.88 -11.01
C ALA A 42 39.60 1.99 -10.72
N SER A 43 39.81 0.77 -10.19
CA SER A 43 38.70 -0.13 -9.84
C SER A 43 37.90 0.38 -8.64
N ILE A 44 38.52 1.00 -7.64
CA ILE A 44 37.81 1.65 -6.52
C ILE A 44 37.03 2.87 -7.01
N ALA A 45 37.59 3.68 -7.91
CA ALA A 45 36.90 4.83 -8.50
C ALA A 45 35.70 4.41 -9.35
N LEU A 46 35.82 3.30 -10.13
CA LEU A 46 34.71 2.72 -10.87
C LEU A 46 33.65 2.15 -9.96
N LEU A 47 34.02 1.45 -8.87
CA LEU A 47 33.05 0.96 -7.88
C LEU A 47 32.34 2.10 -7.15
N MET A 48 33.07 3.15 -6.75
CA MET A 48 32.46 4.33 -6.15
C MET A 48 31.57 5.08 -7.15
N GLY A 49 31.98 5.22 -8.40
CA GLY A 49 31.18 5.81 -9.46
C GLY A 49 29.93 4.98 -9.76
N PHE A 50 30.05 3.64 -9.75
CA PHE A 50 28.93 2.74 -9.94
C PHE A 50 27.97 2.75 -8.75
N THR A 51 28.46 2.70 -7.51
CA THR A 51 27.63 2.85 -6.31
C THR A 51 26.97 4.23 -6.21
N TYR A 52 27.69 5.31 -6.57
CA TYR A 52 27.12 6.66 -6.62
C TYR A 52 26.06 6.79 -7.74
N PHE A 53 26.32 6.19 -8.90
CA PHE A 53 25.32 6.15 -10.00
C PHE A 53 24.07 5.38 -9.60
N PHE A 54 24.21 4.20 -8.98
CA PHE A 54 23.06 3.43 -8.46
C PHE A 54 22.38 4.13 -7.28
N TYR A 55 23.12 4.82 -6.42
CA TYR A 55 22.55 5.64 -5.35
C TYR A 55 21.73 6.81 -5.91
N GLN A 56 22.19 7.49 -6.94
CA GLN A 56 21.41 8.53 -7.61
C GLN A 56 20.22 7.97 -8.42
N MET A 57 20.35 6.78 -8.96
CA MET A 57 19.25 6.14 -9.71
C MET A 57 18.16 5.60 -8.80
N GLY A 58 18.47 5.29 -7.52
CA GLY A 58 17.55 4.64 -6.56
C GLY A 58 16.82 5.58 -5.59
N THR A 59 17.11 6.87 -5.54
CA THR A 59 16.63 7.71 -4.41
C THR A 59 15.75 8.91 -4.80
N GLY A 60 15.24 9.01 -6.01
CA GLY A 60 14.73 10.29 -6.46
C GLY A 60 13.26 10.46 -6.80
N VAL A 61 12.47 9.40 -6.97
CA VAL A 61 11.13 9.58 -7.60
C VAL A 61 9.97 9.07 -6.76
N ASP A 62 10.16 8.07 -5.91
CA ASP A 62 9.03 7.35 -5.28
C ASP A 62 8.53 7.95 -3.96
N GLU A 63 9.40 8.55 -3.14
CA GLU A 63 8.97 9.25 -1.91
C GLU A 63 8.16 10.52 -2.23
N ASP A 64 8.47 11.17 -3.35
CA ASP A 64 7.81 12.40 -3.79
C ASP A 64 6.35 12.16 -4.22
N GLU A 65 6.03 11.02 -4.87
CA GLU A 65 4.67 10.70 -5.32
C GLU A 65 3.73 10.40 -4.13
N ALA A 66 4.17 9.62 -3.14
CA ALA A 66 3.40 9.35 -1.93
C ALA A 66 3.14 10.62 -1.12
N LEU A 67 4.15 11.48 -1.00
CA LEU A 67 4.02 12.77 -0.31
C LEU A 67 3.05 13.72 -1.05
N LYS A 68 3.10 13.76 -2.38
CA LYS A 68 2.16 14.53 -3.20
C LYS A 68 0.72 14.03 -3.03
N MET A 69 0.50 12.71 -3.03
CA MET A 69 -0.82 12.12 -2.76
C MET A 69 -1.32 12.48 -1.36
N GLN A 70 -0.46 12.44 -0.35
CA GLN A 70 -0.81 12.81 1.01
C GLN A 70 -1.14 14.31 1.11
N GLN A 71 -0.39 15.18 0.47
CA GLN A 71 -0.67 16.61 0.40
C GLN A 71 -1.98 16.89 -0.32
N PHE A 72 -2.23 16.18 -1.44
CA PHE A 72 -3.50 16.27 -2.16
C PHE A 72 -4.67 15.80 -1.28
N MET A 73 -4.51 14.72 -0.49
CA MET A 73 -5.51 14.26 0.48
C MET A 73 -5.83 15.34 1.53
N LEU A 74 -4.82 16.03 2.04
CA LEU A 74 -4.96 17.06 3.05
C LEU A 74 -5.57 18.35 2.48
N SER A 75 -5.25 18.71 1.23
CA SER A 75 -5.74 19.91 0.56
C SER A 75 -7.17 19.73 0.00
N SER A 76 -7.50 18.50 -0.39
CA SER A 76 -8.83 18.18 -0.89
C SER A 76 -9.79 17.96 0.28
N THR A 77 -10.33 19.06 0.78
CA THR A 77 -11.40 19.03 1.78
C THR A 77 -12.60 18.35 1.13
N ALA A 78 -12.90 17.11 1.56
CA ALA A 78 -14.20 16.55 1.23
C ALA A 78 -15.25 17.50 1.75
N PRO A 79 -16.21 17.93 0.95
CA PRO A 79 -17.37 18.65 1.48
C PRO A 79 -17.95 17.76 2.59
N GLU A 80 -18.20 18.33 3.77
CA GLU A 80 -18.81 17.60 4.90
C GLU A 80 -20.20 17.03 4.55
N ASP A 81 -20.78 17.48 3.42
CA ASP A 81 -22.12 17.15 2.95
C ASP A 81 -22.18 16.24 1.70
N VAL A 82 -21.14 15.43 1.41
CA VAL A 82 -21.21 14.49 0.29
C VAL A 82 -22.22 13.38 0.61
N LYS A 83 -23.36 13.36 -0.09
CA LYS A 83 -24.43 12.36 0.09
C LYS A 83 -24.32 11.19 -0.89
N GLU A 84 -23.72 11.41 -2.04
CA GLU A 84 -23.54 10.41 -3.09
C GLU A 84 -22.05 10.16 -3.37
N VAL A 85 -21.74 9.00 -3.92
CA VAL A 85 -20.36 8.67 -4.33
C VAL A 85 -19.88 9.74 -5.29
N THR A 86 -18.72 10.35 -5.00
CA THR A 86 -18.19 11.45 -5.80
C THR A 86 -16.82 11.09 -6.36
N LEU A 87 -16.71 11.11 -7.69
CA LEU A 87 -15.45 11.04 -8.40
C LEU A 87 -14.96 12.47 -8.69
N VAL A 88 -13.78 12.79 -8.20
CA VAL A 88 -13.07 14.03 -8.49
C VAL A 88 -11.97 13.69 -9.49
N VAL A 89 -12.12 14.16 -10.73
CA VAL A 89 -11.20 13.84 -11.85
C VAL A 89 -10.08 14.88 -11.96
N SER A 90 -10.33 16.08 -11.47
CA SER A 90 -9.38 17.17 -11.32
C SER A 90 -9.98 18.14 -10.31
N ASP A 91 -9.22 19.11 -9.83
CA ASP A 91 -9.71 20.13 -8.89
C ASP A 91 -10.99 20.87 -9.37
N LYS A 92 -11.34 20.71 -10.64
CA LYS A 92 -12.44 21.45 -11.26
C LYS A 92 -13.66 20.59 -11.62
N LYS A 93 -13.51 19.25 -11.73
CA LYS A 93 -14.61 18.39 -12.22
C LYS A 93 -14.98 17.34 -11.18
N LYS A 94 -16.15 17.49 -10.57
CA LYS A 94 -16.77 16.55 -9.65
C LYS A 94 -17.92 15.84 -10.37
N ILE A 95 -18.01 14.53 -10.23
CA ILE A 95 -19.01 13.69 -10.85
C ILE A 95 -19.68 12.88 -9.73
N GLU A 96 -20.96 13.12 -9.55
CA GLU A 96 -21.78 12.34 -8.61
C GLU A 96 -22.19 11.02 -9.26
N LEU A 97 -22.03 9.95 -8.53
CA LEU A 97 -22.27 8.59 -8.97
C LEU A 97 -23.30 7.91 -8.06
N ALA A 98 -24.10 7.04 -8.62
CA ALA A 98 -25.03 6.24 -7.83
C ALA A 98 -24.28 5.31 -6.84
N ASN A 99 -24.99 4.88 -5.79
CA ASN A 99 -24.47 3.85 -4.89
C ASN A 99 -24.13 2.56 -5.67
N ASN A 100 -23.05 1.91 -5.29
CA ASN A 100 -22.55 0.69 -5.92
C ASN A 100 -22.12 0.87 -7.38
N SER A 101 -21.73 2.10 -7.79
CA SER A 101 -21.20 2.36 -9.13
C SER A 101 -19.86 1.69 -9.33
N GLN A 102 -19.65 1.20 -10.54
CA GLN A 102 -18.39 0.66 -11.00
C GLN A 102 -17.72 1.66 -11.94
N ILE A 103 -16.51 2.07 -11.63
CA ILE A 103 -15.68 2.98 -12.44
C ILE A 103 -14.57 2.14 -13.03
N ALA A 104 -14.36 2.21 -14.34
CA ALA A 104 -13.28 1.52 -15.02
C ALA A 104 -12.42 2.52 -15.78
N TYR A 105 -11.11 2.40 -15.63
CA TYR A 105 -10.14 3.14 -16.42
C TYR A 105 -9.65 2.28 -17.57
N THR A 106 -9.71 2.81 -18.79
CA THR A 106 -9.05 2.19 -19.93
C THR A 106 -7.54 2.46 -19.86
N THR A 107 -6.77 1.68 -20.58
CA THR A 107 -5.31 1.90 -20.71
C THR A 107 -4.96 3.25 -21.33
N THR A 108 -5.91 3.90 -22.01
CA THR A 108 -5.81 5.23 -22.60
C THR A 108 -6.19 6.36 -21.62
N GLY A 109 -6.62 6.01 -20.39
CA GLY A 109 -7.01 6.99 -19.36
C GLY A 109 -8.46 7.49 -19.48
N GLU A 110 -9.27 6.91 -20.36
CA GLU A 110 -10.71 7.19 -20.42
C GLU A 110 -11.43 6.56 -19.24
N VAL A 111 -12.43 7.25 -18.69
CA VAL A 111 -13.23 6.80 -17.57
C VAL A 111 -14.57 6.27 -18.08
N GLN A 112 -14.85 5.02 -17.81
CA GLN A 112 -16.16 4.39 -18.03
C GLN A 112 -16.86 4.22 -16.69
N VAL A 113 -18.08 4.72 -16.59
CA VAL A 113 -18.93 4.55 -15.40
C VAL A 113 -20.07 3.63 -15.74
N ASN A 114 -20.19 2.53 -15.00
CA ASN A 114 -21.28 1.59 -15.08
C ASN A 114 -22.08 1.63 -13.77
N SER A 115 -23.37 1.93 -13.84
CA SER A 115 -24.26 1.90 -12.69
C SER A 115 -25.60 1.33 -13.08
N ASP A 116 -26.29 0.70 -12.12
CA ASP A 116 -27.64 0.13 -12.33
C ASP A 116 -28.70 1.18 -12.76
N GLN A 117 -28.40 2.46 -12.56
CA GLN A 117 -29.32 3.57 -12.86
C GLN A 117 -28.92 4.44 -14.05
N LEU A 118 -27.67 4.33 -14.51
CA LEU A 118 -27.18 5.10 -15.66
C LEU A 118 -26.71 4.13 -16.74
N LYS A 119 -27.23 4.33 -17.98
CA LYS A 119 -26.58 3.73 -19.15
C LYS A 119 -25.13 4.18 -19.16
N GLU A 120 -24.25 3.27 -19.56
CA GLU A 120 -22.81 3.50 -19.71
C GLU A 120 -22.51 4.91 -20.20
N THR A 121 -21.94 5.73 -19.33
CA THR A 121 -21.53 7.09 -19.67
C THR A 121 -20.03 7.10 -19.81
N THR A 122 -19.53 7.22 -21.02
CA THR A 122 -18.11 7.45 -21.27
C THR A 122 -17.83 8.93 -21.03
N ILE A 123 -17.00 9.22 -20.03
CA ILE A 123 -16.53 10.56 -19.75
C ILE A 123 -15.24 10.74 -20.54
N THR A 124 -15.37 11.27 -21.74
CA THR A 124 -14.23 11.69 -22.57
C THR A 124 -13.77 13.04 -22.00
N GLU A 125 -12.62 13.09 -21.39
CA GLU A 125 -11.97 14.37 -21.12
C GLU A 125 -11.46 14.90 -22.45
N GLU A 126 -12.04 16.02 -22.91
CA GLU A 126 -11.38 16.83 -23.94
C GLU A 126 -10.07 17.34 -23.33
N VAL A 127 -8.98 16.70 -23.70
CA VAL A 127 -7.63 17.20 -23.40
C VAL A 127 -7.50 18.47 -24.24
N ALA A 128 -7.65 19.61 -23.59
CA ALA A 128 -7.29 20.89 -24.21
C ALA A 128 -5.78 20.86 -24.48
N ASP A 129 -5.42 20.83 -25.73
CA ASP A 129 -4.08 20.52 -26.28
C ASP A 129 -2.97 21.52 -25.90
N ASN A 130 -3.16 22.46 -24.96
CA ASN A 130 -2.21 23.58 -24.79
C ASN A 130 -1.95 24.05 -23.33
N GLU A 131 -2.27 23.33 -22.29
CA GLU A 131 -1.78 23.71 -20.96
C GLU A 131 -0.89 22.59 -20.39
N VAL A 132 0.32 22.96 -19.98
CA VAL A 132 1.20 22.10 -19.18
C VAL A 132 0.39 21.69 -17.95
N ALA A 133 0.01 20.41 -17.86
CA ALA A 133 -0.75 19.87 -16.74
C ALA A 133 -0.02 20.24 -15.44
N THR A 134 -0.70 20.97 -14.56
CA THR A 134 -0.17 21.28 -13.24
C THR A 134 -0.13 19.97 -12.41
N GLU A 135 0.76 19.87 -11.44
CA GLU A 135 0.92 18.67 -10.59
C GLU A 135 -0.40 18.21 -9.95
N ALA A 136 -1.35 19.12 -9.73
CA ALA A 136 -2.70 18.84 -9.21
C ALA A 136 -3.61 18.05 -10.18
N GLU A 137 -3.26 17.96 -11.48
CA GLU A 137 -4.06 17.25 -12.49
C GLU A 137 -3.64 15.77 -12.66
N GLU A 138 -2.64 15.31 -11.93
CA GLU A 138 -2.14 13.94 -12.05
C GLU A 138 -2.96 12.91 -11.27
N PHE A 139 -3.72 13.32 -10.25
CA PHE A 139 -4.44 12.40 -9.36
C PHE A 139 -5.96 12.53 -9.48
N ASN A 140 -6.61 11.38 -9.42
CA ASN A 140 -8.04 11.27 -9.22
C ASN A 140 -8.35 10.92 -7.77
N GLN A 141 -9.52 11.32 -7.30
CA GLN A 141 -10.01 10.96 -5.98
C GLN A 141 -11.43 10.43 -6.07
N ILE A 142 -11.69 9.32 -5.38
CA ILE A 142 -13.04 8.85 -5.14
C ILE A 142 -13.39 9.01 -3.65
N ILE A 143 -14.56 9.59 -3.38
CA ILE A 143 -15.11 9.81 -2.05
C ILE A 143 -16.38 9.00 -1.95
N VAL A 144 -16.41 8.07 -1.01
CA VAL A 144 -17.59 7.24 -0.73
C VAL A 144 -18.16 7.67 0.62
N PRO A 145 -19.34 8.31 0.66
CA PRO A 145 -19.94 8.75 1.91
C PRO A 145 -20.45 7.57 2.76
N LYS A 146 -20.85 7.85 3.98
CA LYS A 146 -21.44 6.85 4.88
C LYS A 146 -22.70 6.24 4.28
N GLY A 147 -22.85 4.90 4.43
CA GLY A 147 -23.98 4.14 3.88
C GLY A 147 -23.88 3.87 2.38
N ARG A 148 -22.78 4.21 1.73
CA ARG A 148 -22.55 3.99 0.30
C ARG A 148 -21.31 3.11 0.08
N ARG A 149 -21.20 2.54 -1.12
CA ARG A 149 -20.05 1.75 -1.57
C ARG A 149 -19.80 2.02 -3.04
N SER A 150 -18.59 1.75 -3.47
CA SER A 150 -18.19 1.88 -4.87
C SER A 150 -17.11 0.87 -5.23
N MET A 151 -16.84 0.72 -6.50
CA MET A 151 -15.75 -0.09 -7.03
C MET A 151 -15.04 0.63 -8.14
N ILE A 152 -13.72 0.56 -8.16
CA ILE A 152 -12.90 1.06 -9.27
C ILE A 152 -12.03 -0.06 -9.85
N ILE A 153 -11.84 -0.01 -11.16
CA ILE A 153 -10.86 -0.81 -11.89
C ILE A 153 -9.81 0.15 -12.40
N LEU A 154 -8.59 0.01 -11.91
CA LEU A 154 -7.46 0.86 -12.29
C LEU A 154 -6.91 0.49 -13.67
N ALA A 155 -6.07 1.35 -14.23
CA ALA A 155 -5.46 1.17 -15.55
C ALA A 155 -4.59 -0.10 -15.68
N ASP A 156 -4.12 -0.66 -14.57
CA ASP A 156 -3.38 -1.93 -14.50
C ASP A 156 -4.29 -3.17 -14.34
N ASN A 157 -5.62 -3.00 -14.40
CA ASN A 157 -6.66 -3.97 -14.11
C ASN A 157 -6.76 -4.41 -12.64
N SER A 158 -6.09 -3.74 -11.72
CA SER A 158 -6.34 -3.91 -10.29
C SER A 158 -7.75 -3.42 -9.94
N LYS A 159 -8.44 -4.16 -9.06
CA LYS A 159 -9.81 -3.86 -8.64
C LYS A 159 -9.80 -3.44 -7.18
N ILE A 160 -10.49 -2.36 -6.88
CA ILE A 160 -10.61 -1.82 -5.52
C ILE A 160 -12.09 -1.65 -5.21
N TRP A 161 -12.60 -2.39 -4.24
CA TRP A 161 -13.90 -2.12 -3.61
C TRP A 161 -13.67 -1.15 -2.47
N ILE A 162 -14.53 -0.16 -2.36
CA ILE A 162 -14.37 0.96 -1.43
C ILE A 162 -15.60 0.99 -0.54
N ASN A 163 -15.38 0.85 0.76
CA ASN A 163 -16.43 0.77 1.76
C ASN A 163 -16.91 2.15 2.19
N SER A 164 -17.99 2.17 2.93
CA SER A 164 -18.66 3.34 3.51
C SER A 164 -17.69 4.28 4.24
N GLY A 165 -17.79 5.58 3.97
CA GLY A 165 -16.98 6.60 4.63
C GLY A 165 -15.50 6.59 4.26
N SER A 166 -15.15 6.11 3.07
CA SER A 166 -13.77 5.94 2.61
C SER A 166 -13.42 6.88 1.48
N LYS A 167 -12.12 7.15 1.34
CA LYS A 167 -11.53 7.93 0.24
C LYS A 167 -10.33 7.18 -0.33
N VAL A 168 -10.19 7.23 -1.65
CA VAL A 168 -9.04 6.68 -2.36
C VAL A 168 -8.52 7.71 -3.34
N ILE A 169 -7.21 7.96 -3.31
CA ILE A 169 -6.49 8.77 -4.28
C ILE A 169 -5.59 7.86 -5.11
N TYR A 170 -5.61 8.04 -6.40
CA TYR A 170 -4.86 7.22 -7.33
C TYR A 170 -4.48 8.03 -8.59
N PRO A 171 -3.36 7.73 -9.25
CA PRO A 171 -2.98 8.38 -10.48
C PRO A 171 -3.84 7.86 -11.65
N ARG A 172 -4.03 8.66 -12.68
CA ARG A 172 -4.69 8.24 -13.94
C ARG A 172 -3.98 7.05 -14.58
N ALA A 173 -2.66 7.04 -14.53
CA ALA A 173 -1.81 5.95 -14.99
C ALA A 173 -0.59 5.85 -14.08
N PHE A 174 -0.19 4.63 -13.76
CA PHE A 174 1.02 4.40 -12.98
C PHE A 174 2.26 4.66 -13.84
N LYS A 175 2.94 5.77 -13.58
CA LYS A 175 4.22 6.12 -14.19
C LYS A 175 5.40 5.51 -13.44
N GLY A 176 6.51 5.68 -13.31
CA GLY A 176 7.58 5.20 -12.43
C GLY A 176 7.65 3.67 -12.23
N ASP A 177 8.39 3.25 -11.24
CA ASP A 177 8.72 1.84 -10.96
C ASP A 177 7.75 1.16 -9.96
N LYS A 178 6.83 1.92 -9.37
CA LYS A 178 5.82 1.46 -8.43
C LYS A 178 4.41 1.86 -8.88
N ARG A 179 3.42 1.16 -8.38
CA ARG A 179 2.00 1.48 -8.53
C ARG A 179 1.50 1.94 -7.17
N GLN A 180 1.30 3.22 -6.99
CA GLN A 180 0.97 3.79 -5.68
C GLN A 180 -0.45 4.34 -5.66
N ILE A 181 -1.14 4.12 -4.53
CA ILE A 181 -2.41 4.74 -4.18
C ILE A 181 -2.36 5.20 -2.73
N PHE A 182 -3.26 6.12 -2.36
CA PHE A 182 -3.47 6.53 -0.98
C PHE A 182 -4.90 6.20 -0.55
N VAL A 183 -5.04 5.65 0.67
CA VAL A 183 -6.32 5.18 1.22
C VAL A 183 -6.58 5.79 2.59
N GLU A 184 -7.78 6.31 2.79
CA GLU A 184 -8.37 6.65 4.09
C GLU A 184 -9.71 5.94 4.19
N GLY A 185 -9.89 5.05 5.16
CA GLY A 185 -11.10 4.24 5.32
C GLY A 185 -10.87 2.76 5.10
N GLU A 186 -11.86 2.06 4.56
CA GLU A 186 -11.77 0.61 4.31
C GLU A 186 -11.89 0.28 2.83
N VAL A 187 -10.94 -0.53 2.35
CA VAL A 187 -10.89 -1.02 0.98
C VAL A 187 -10.53 -2.49 0.92
N TYR A 188 -11.15 -3.20 -0.02
CA TYR A 188 -10.71 -4.53 -0.43
C TYR A 188 -10.08 -4.43 -1.82
N LEU A 189 -8.90 -5.01 -1.98
CA LEU A 189 -8.14 -4.96 -3.23
C LEU A 189 -7.93 -6.35 -3.80
N LYS A 190 -8.09 -6.46 -5.12
CA LYS A 190 -7.54 -7.55 -5.94
C LYS A 190 -6.52 -6.95 -6.90
N VAL A 191 -5.26 -6.98 -6.51
CA VAL A 191 -4.17 -6.36 -7.25
C VAL A 191 -3.73 -7.29 -8.39
N ALA A 192 -3.66 -6.75 -9.60
CA ALA A 192 -3.12 -7.46 -10.76
C ALA A 192 -1.62 -7.79 -10.53
N ARG A 193 -1.24 -9.06 -10.80
CA ARG A 193 0.14 -9.53 -10.56
C ARG A 193 1.12 -8.84 -11.48
N ASN A 194 2.12 -8.20 -10.91
CA ASN A 194 3.26 -7.63 -11.60
C ASN A 194 4.46 -7.56 -10.65
N GLU A 195 5.40 -8.49 -10.82
CA GLU A 195 6.60 -8.59 -9.96
C GLU A 195 7.64 -7.50 -10.26
N ALA A 196 7.63 -6.96 -11.49
CA ALA A 196 8.56 -5.89 -11.88
C ALA A 196 8.14 -4.51 -11.38
N LYS A 197 6.86 -4.34 -11.00
CA LYS A 197 6.30 -3.07 -10.56
C LYS A 197 5.40 -3.28 -9.35
N PRO A 198 5.93 -3.23 -8.13
CA PRO A 198 5.18 -3.41 -6.88
C PRO A 198 3.98 -2.47 -6.77
N PHE A 199 2.94 -2.91 -6.07
CA PHE A 199 1.77 -2.10 -5.76
C PHE A 199 1.81 -1.69 -4.29
N ILE A 200 1.72 -0.38 -4.05
CA ILE A 200 1.84 0.22 -2.73
C ILE A 200 0.52 0.87 -2.35
N VAL A 201 -0.03 0.48 -1.21
CA VAL A 201 -1.15 1.17 -0.58
C VAL A 201 -0.61 2.01 0.57
N ASN A 202 -0.60 3.32 0.39
CA ASN A 202 -0.22 4.26 1.43
C ASN A 202 -1.45 4.61 2.28
N THR A 203 -1.25 4.74 3.58
CA THR A 203 -2.23 5.29 4.53
C THR A 203 -1.59 6.41 5.34
N SER A 204 -2.31 6.98 6.29
CA SER A 204 -1.73 8.00 7.18
C SER A 204 -0.68 7.45 8.17
N SER A 205 -0.64 6.13 8.39
CA SER A 205 0.17 5.53 9.47
C SER A 205 1.01 4.32 9.07
N PHE A 206 0.77 3.74 7.90
CA PHE A 206 1.53 2.58 7.41
C PHE A 206 1.42 2.45 5.89
N GLU A 207 2.30 1.64 5.35
CA GLU A 207 2.38 1.26 3.94
C GLU A 207 2.18 -0.25 3.79
N VAL A 208 1.49 -0.65 2.72
CA VAL A 208 1.27 -2.07 2.37
C VAL A 208 1.81 -2.31 0.97
N GLU A 209 2.83 -3.16 0.87
CA GLU A 209 3.48 -3.52 -0.39
C GLU A 209 3.07 -4.92 -0.83
N VAL A 210 2.66 -5.05 -2.11
CA VAL A 210 2.25 -6.32 -2.71
C VAL A 210 2.69 -6.42 -4.18
N LEU A 211 2.76 -7.65 -4.71
CA LEU A 211 3.09 -7.91 -6.13
C LEU A 211 1.88 -8.40 -6.95
N GLY A 212 0.84 -8.88 -6.29
CA GLY A 212 -0.37 -9.46 -6.90
C GLY A 212 -1.13 -10.26 -5.87
N THR A 213 -2.03 -9.63 -5.15
CA THR A 213 -2.52 -10.08 -3.85
C THR A 213 -3.97 -9.63 -3.67
N SER A 214 -4.75 -10.41 -2.95
CA SER A 214 -6.11 -10.06 -2.52
C SER A 214 -6.11 -9.82 -1.01
N PHE A 215 -6.45 -8.60 -0.56
CA PHE A 215 -6.37 -8.22 0.85
C PHE A 215 -7.33 -7.06 1.18
N ASN A 216 -7.68 -6.94 2.46
CA ASN A 216 -8.48 -5.85 3.02
C ASN A 216 -7.60 -4.92 3.84
N VAL A 217 -7.80 -3.63 3.69
CA VAL A 217 -7.17 -2.57 4.50
C VAL A 217 -8.27 -1.78 5.18
N ASN A 218 -8.19 -1.65 6.50
CA ASN A 218 -9.07 -0.80 7.30
C ASN A 218 -8.22 0.24 8.04
N ALA A 219 -8.30 1.51 7.58
CA ALA A 219 -7.48 2.61 8.05
C ALA A 219 -8.31 3.91 8.13
N TYR A 220 -9.42 3.89 8.88
CA TYR A 220 -10.24 5.09 9.10
C TYR A 220 -9.51 6.11 9.96
N LYS A 221 -9.54 7.36 9.52
CA LYS A 221 -8.99 8.47 10.27
C LYS A 221 -9.75 8.64 11.61
N GLY A 222 -8.99 8.80 12.68
CA GLY A 222 -9.55 8.95 14.04
C GLY A 222 -9.86 7.64 14.75
N ASN A 223 -9.80 6.49 14.08
CA ASN A 223 -9.86 5.22 14.77
C ASN A 223 -8.51 4.91 15.45
N ALA A 224 -8.57 4.47 16.70
CA ALA A 224 -7.37 4.09 17.47
C ALA A 224 -6.62 2.88 16.89
N LYS A 225 -7.27 2.14 15.99
CA LYS A 225 -6.75 0.92 15.40
C LYS A 225 -7.02 0.88 13.91
N ALA A 226 -5.99 0.43 13.20
CA ALA A 226 -6.08 0.06 11.80
C ALA A 226 -5.80 -1.44 11.64
N SER A 227 -6.15 -2.03 10.52
CA SER A 227 -5.84 -3.44 10.26
C SER A 227 -5.69 -3.78 8.79
N VAL A 228 -4.90 -4.81 8.53
CA VAL A 228 -4.76 -5.45 7.23
C VAL A 228 -5.10 -6.92 7.39
N VAL A 229 -5.93 -7.46 6.48
CA VAL A 229 -6.29 -8.89 6.44
C VAL A 229 -5.93 -9.45 5.07
N LEU A 230 -5.15 -10.51 5.05
CA LEU A 230 -4.69 -11.14 3.82
C LEU A 230 -5.61 -12.31 3.43
N VAL A 231 -6.17 -12.24 2.22
CA VAL A 231 -7.04 -13.30 1.67
C VAL A 231 -6.22 -14.24 0.78
N GLU A 232 -5.43 -13.70 -0.14
CA GLU A 232 -4.63 -14.50 -1.09
C GLU A 232 -3.33 -13.78 -1.45
N GLY A 233 -2.23 -14.53 -1.61
CA GLY A 233 -0.92 -14.00 -2.01
C GLY A 233 0.00 -13.73 -0.83
N ALA A 234 0.71 -12.61 -0.86
CA ALA A 234 1.63 -12.17 0.18
C ALA A 234 1.60 -10.65 0.33
N VAL A 235 1.71 -10.20 1.56
CA VAL A 235 1.74 -8.77 1.93
C VAL A 235 2.98 -8.48 2.76
N ASN A 236 3.60 -7.34 2.53
CA ASN A 236 4.58 -6.74 3.41
C ASN A 236 4.01 -5.41 3.94
N ILE A 237 3.89 -5.27 5.25
CA ILE A 237 3.45 -4.03 5.90
C ILE A 237 4.67 -3.34 6.49
N LYS A 238 4.77 -2.03 6.28
CA LYS A 238 5.78 -1.17 6.87
C LYS A 238 5.06 -0.06 7.65
N ASP A 239 5.37 0.08 8.94
CA ASP A 239 4.79 1.11 9.77
C ASP A 239 5.61 2.41 9.79
N SER A 240 5.10 3.43 10.47
CA SER A 240 5.76 4.73 10.60
C SER A 240 7.10 4.70 11.35
N GLN A 241 7.43 3.60 12.02
CA GLN A 241 8.72 3.38 12.71
C GLN A 241 9.68 2.52 11.88
N GLU A 242 9.42 2.35 10.58
CA GLU A 242 10.22 1.51 9.67
C GLU A 242 10.20 0.01 10.03
N GLN A 243 9.33 -0.43 10.97
CA GLN A 243 9.17 -1.84 11.26
C GLN A 243 8.38 -2.51 10.15
N SER A 244 8.79 -3.72 9.80
CA SER A 244 8.22 -4.44 8.67
C SER A 244 7.75 -5.84 9.09
N ILE A 245 6.57 -6.24 8.64
CA ILE A 245 6.00 -7.55 8.90
C ILE A 245 5.40 -8.16 7.62
N LYS A 246 5.71 -9.44 7.38
CA LYS A 246 5.14 -10.20 6.28
C LYS A 246 3.92 -10.99 6.74
N MET A 247 2.93 -11.10 5.85
CA MET A 247 1.70 -11.83 6.10
C MET A 247 1.53 -13.00 5.12
N SER A 248 0.91 -14.05 5.63
CA SER A 248 0.37 -15.20 4.89
C SER A 248 -1.16 -15.15 4.83
N PRO A 249 -1.81 -15.84 3.89
CA PRO A 249 -3.27 -15.92 3.82
C PRO A 249 -3.91 -16.31 5.17
N ASN A 250 -5.07 -15.75 5.47
CA ASN A 250 -5.79 -15.89 6.74
C ASN A 250 -5.06 -15.29 7.96
N GLU A 251 -4.15 -14.35 7.75
CA GLU A 251 -3.58 -13.57 8.83
C GLU A 251 -4.17 -12.15 8.85
N ARG A 252 -4.30 -11.61 10.05
CA ARG A 252 -4.66 -10.22 10.32
C ARG A 252 -3.52 -9.56 11.10
N VAL A 253 -3.10 -8.39 10.64
CA VAL A 253 -2.22 -7.50 11.39
C VAL A 253 -3.03 -6.31 11.88
N GLU A 254 -2.98 -6.04 13.18
CA GLU A 254 -3.53 -4.84 13.81
C GLU A 254 -2.41 -3.83 14.04
N LEU A 255 -2.69 -2.57 13.70
CA LEU A 255 -1.79 -1.44 13.91
C LEU A 255 -2.49 -0.40 14.80
N ASN A 256 -1.71 0.33 15.56
CA ASN A 256 -2.16 1.46 16.38
C ASN A 256 -1.22 2.66 16.16
N GLU A 257 -1.36 3.71 16.95
CA GLU A 257 -0.52 4.92 16.89
C GLU A 257 0.98 4.64 17.10
N THR A 258 1.32 3.52 17.78
CA THR A 258 2.72 3.12 18.05
C THR A 258 3.28 2.15 17.01
N GLY A 259 2.53 1.83 15.95
CA GLY A 259 2.92 0.92 14.88
C GLY A 259 2.25 -0.45 14.96
N ILE A 260 2.94 -1.51 14.51
CA ILE A 260 2.45 -2.89 14.48
C ILE A 260 2.20 -3.40 15.90
N ALA A 261 0.92 -3.66 16.23
CA ALA A 261 0.50 -4.05 17.58
C ALA A 261 0.32 -5.56 17.75
N LYS A 262 -0.29 -6.22 16.76
CA LYS A 262 -0.65 -7.64 16.87
C LYS A 262 -0.71 -8.29 15.48
N LYS A 263 -0.31 -9.55 15.41
CA LYS A 263 -0.57 -10.44 14.29
C LYS A 263 -1.29 -11.68 14.79
N GLU A 264 -2.36 -12.07 14.12
CA GLU A 264 -3.18 -13.23 14.49
C GLU A 264 -3.71 -13.96 13.25
N GLU A 265 -4.05 -15.23 13.42
CA GLU A 265 -4.75 -16.03 12.42
C GLU A 265 -6.26 -15.79 12.51
N VAL A 266 -6.93 -15.60 11.37
CA VAL A 266 -8.35 -15.28 11.27
C VAL A 266 -8.99 -15.99 10.08
N ASN A 267 -10.33 -16.06 10.05
CA ASN A 267 -11.05 -16.35 8.81
C ASN A 267 -11.15 -15.07 7.98
N ALA A 268 -10.30 -14.90 6.96
CA ALA A 268 -10.23 -13.68 6.17
C ALA A 268 -11.56 -13.31 5.48
N LEU A 269 -12.40 -14.30 5.15
CA LEU A 269 -13.69 -14.06 4.49
C LEU A 269 -14.69 -13.30 5.36
N GLU A 270 -14.54 -13.36 6.68
CA GLU A 270 -15.41 -12.60 7.59
C GLU A 270 -15.14 -11.09 7.54
N TYR A 271 -13.99 -10.67 7.06
CA TYR A 271 -13.59 -9.26 6.95
C TYR A 271 -13.94 -8.62 5.61
N ILE A 272 -14.38 -9.41 4.64
CA ILE A 272 -14.71 -8.93 3.28
C ILE A 272 -16.18 -9.13 2.89
N HIS A 273 -17.04 -9.52 3.82
CA HIS A 273 -18.48 -9.73 3.58
C HIS A 273 -19.18 -8.48 3.00
N TRP A 274 -18.70 -7.30 3.35
CA TRP A 274 -19.23 -6.03 2.89
C TRP A 274 -19.03 -5.80 1.38
N VAL A 275 -18.07 -6.49 0.74
CA VAL A 275 -17.77 -6.40 -0.70
C VAL A 275 -18.98 -6.76 -1.55
N ASP A 276 -19.66 -7.84 -1.19
CA ASP A 276 -20.88 -8.29 -1.88
C ASP A 276 -22.14 -7.56 -1.41
N GLY A 277 -22.03 -6.75 -0.35
CA GLY A 277 -23.14 -6.03 0.25
C GLY A 277 -24.12 -6.91 0.98
N VAL A 278 -23.73 -8.13 1.29
CA VAL A 278 -24.55 -9.09 2.04
C VAL A 278 -23.75 -9.55 3.25
N TRP A 279 -24.20 -9.16 4.43
CA TRP A 279 -23.60 -9.64 5.66
C TRP A 279 -24.34 -10.86 6.18
N ILE A 280 -23.66 -11.99 6.19
CA ILE A 280 -24.19 -13.24 6.76
C ILE A 280 -23.90 -13.22 8.27
N LEU A 281 -24.96 -13.29 9.07
CA LEU A 281 -24.91 -13.35 10.52
C LEU A 281 -25.14 -14.78 10.99
N ASP A 282 -24.21 -15.28 11.78
CA ASP A 282 -24.27 -16.60 12.40
C ASP A 282 -24.07 -16.46 13.92
N GLY A 283 -25.14 -16.06 14.59
CA GLY A 283 -25.15 -15.93 16.05
C GLY A 283 -24.38 -14.72 16.59
N LYS A 284 -24.18 -13.67 15.79
CA LYS A 284 -23.51 -12.44 16.28
C LYS A 284 -24.43 -11.69 17.25
N PRO A 285 -23.91 -11.21 18.41
CA PRO A 285 -24.69 -10.43 19.35
C PRO A 285 -25.27 -9.17 18.70
N LEU A 286 -26.54 -8.86 18.98
CA LEU A 286 -27.20 -7.65 18.47
C LEU A 286 -26.40 -6.38 18.67
N LYS A 287 -25.76 -6.21 19.85
CA LYS A 287 -24.91 -5.05 20.13
C LYS A 287 -23.77 -4.89 19.11
N GLU A 288 -23.12 -5.99 18.72
CA GLU A 288 -22.03 -5.95 17.73
C GLU A 288 -22.57 -5.64 16.35
N VAL A 289 -23.74 -6.18 15.98
CA VAL A 289 -24.40 -5.87 14.71
C VAL A 289 -24.76 -4.40 14.65
N LEU A 290 -25.36 -3.83 15.69
CA LEU A 290 -25.70 -2.40 15.72
C LEU A 290 -24.46 -1.50 15.73
N GLN A 291 -23.38 -1.90 16.38
CA GLN A 291 -22.12 -1.15 16.33
C GLN A 291 -21.58 -1.08 14.89
N TYR A 292 -21.51 -2.20 14.20
CA TYR A 292 -21.08 -2.22 12.79
C TYR A 292 -21.97 -1.36 11.89
N LEU A 293 -23.31 -1.46 12.03
CA LEU A 293 -24.25 -0.65 11.28
C LEU A 293 -24.14 0.85 11.62
N SER A 294 -23.84 1.19 12.88
CA SER A 294 -23.58 2.57 13.28
C SER A 294 -22.38 3.17 12.54
N GLU A 295 -21.30 2.41 12.47
CA GLU A 295 -20.09 2.82 11.75
C GLU A 295 -20.33 2.90 10.23
N TYR A 296 -21.05 1.92 9.68
CA TYR A 296 -21.36 1.82 8.25
C TYR A 296 -22.24 2.99 7.78
N TYR A 297 -23.37 3.24 8.48
CA TYR A 297 -24.33 4.28 8.08
C TYR A 297 -24.01 5.67 8.68
N GLY A 298 -23.02 5.76 9.58
CA GLY A 298 -22.69 7.02 10.25
C GLY A 298 -23.77 7.52 11.21
N GLN A 299 -24.60 6.61 11.75
CA GLN A 299 -25.69 6.93 12.66
C GLN A 299 -25.52 6.17 13.97
N SER A 300 -25.74 6.83 15.10
CA SER A 300 -25.64 6.18 16.42
C SER A 300 -26.84 5.28 16.64
N LEU A 301 -26.60 3.99 16.73
CA LEU A 301 -27.60 2.95 17.00
C LEU A 301 -27.39 2.35 18.40
N SER A 302 -28.47 2.11 19.12
CA SER A 302 -28.44 1.48 20.42
C SER A 302 -29.65 0.59 20.64
N CYS A 303 -29.52 -0.39 21.51
CA CYS A 303 -30.63 -1.24 21.95
C CYS A 303 -30.67 -1.31 23.48
N ASP A 304 -31.75 -1.84 24.01
CA ASP A 304 -31.82 -2.17 25.43
C ASP A 304 -30.69 -3.17 25.78
N PRO A 305 -29.92 -2.93 26.86
CA PRO A 305 -28.89 -3.85 27.32
C PRO A 305 -29.36 -5.30 27.55
N ALA A 306 -30.63 -5.49 27.84
CA ALA A 306 -31.22 -6.81 28.05
C ALA A 306 -31.20 -7.66 26.77
N ILE A 307 -31.37 -7.04 25.60
CA ILE A 307 -31.38 -7.73 24.30
C ILE A 307 -30.06 -7.61 23.53
N GLY A 308 -29.11 -6.82 24.03
CA GLY A 308 -27.83 -6.57 23.33
C GLY A 308 -26.97 -7.82 23.13
N LYS A 309 -27.22 -8.88 23.90
CA LYS A 309 -26.51 -10.18 23.79
C LYS A 309 -27.24 -11.19 22.93
N GLU A 310 -28.47 -10.88 22.50
CA GLU A 310 -29.25 -11.79 21.67
C GLU A 310 -28.55 -12.09 20.35
N PRO A 311 -28.41 -13.35 19.97
CA PRO A 311 -27.75 -13.76 18.76
C PRO A 311 -28.63 -13.49 17.54
N ILE A 312 -28.09 -12.81 16.55
CA ILE A 312 -28.76 -12.54 15.27
C ILE A 312 -28.28 -13.54 14.24
N TYR A 313 -29.23 -14.14 13.51
CA TYR A 313 -29.00 -15.05 12.40
C TYR A 313 -29.65 -14.53 11.14
N GLY A 314 -29.06 -14.81 9.99
CA GLY A 314 -29.64 -14.47 8.69
C GLY A 314 -28.72 -13.65 7.81
N LYS A 315 -29.31 -12.87 6.90
CA LYS A 315 -28.59 -12.04 5.92
C LYS A 315 -29.08 -10.60 6.03
N LEU A 316 -28.17 -9.66 6.17
CA LEU A 316 -28.43 -8.23 6.05
C LEU A 316 -27.92 -7.73 4.69
N PHE A 317 -28.73 -6.93 4.02
CA PHE A 317 -28.40 -6.33 2.75
C PHE A 317 -27.93 -4.88 2.99
N LEU A 318 -26.63 -4.67 2.99
CA LEU A 318 -25.97 -3.38 3.27
C LEU A 318 -26.13 -2.33 2.15
N ASN A 319 -26.74 -2.70 1.03
CA ASN A 319 -27.08 -1.79 -0.08
C ASN A 319 -28.46 -1.15 0.08
N GLU A 320 -29.23 -1.54 1.09
CA GLU A 320 -30.51 -0.95 1.44
C GLU A 320 -30.33 0.26 2.40
N ASP A 321 -31.38 1.08 2.46
CA ASP A 321 -31.42 2.16 3.46
C ASP A 321 -31.48 1.58 4.88
N LEU A 322 -30.89 2.31 5.84
CA LEU A 322 -30.77 1.86 7.23
C LEU A 322 -32.11 1.43 7.83
N ASP A 323 -33.20 2.15 7.56
CA ASP A 323 -34.51 1.84 8.10
C ASP A 323 -34.98 0.43 7.72
N LYS A 324 -34.78 0.01 6.46
CA LYS A 324 -35.12 -1.33 6.00
C LYS A 324 -34.24 -2.41 6.66
N VAL A 325 -32.96 -2.12 6.86
CA VAL A 325 -32.04 -3.04 7.54
C VAL A 325 -32.47 -3.23 8.99
N LEU A 326 -32.82 -2.13 9.69
CA LEU A 326 -33.33 -2.19 11.05
C LEU A 326 -34.66 -2.91 11.17
N GLU A 327 -35.57 -2.69 10.21
CA GLU A 327 -36.84 -3.43 10.14
C GLU A 327 -36.61 -4.93 10.00
N SER A 328 -35.66 -5.36 9.16
CA SER A 328 -35.32 -6.79 8.99
C SER A 328 -34.78 -7.39 10.30
N ILE A 329 -33.95 -6.64 11.06
CA ILE A 329 -33.44 -7.06 12.36
C ILE A 329 -34.61 -7.17 13.35
N GLN A 330 -35.49 -6.19 13.42
CA GLN A 330 -36.65 -6.20 14.33
C GLN A 330 -37.58 -7.39 14.05
N GLN A 331 -37.85 -7.68 12.78
CA GLN A 331 -38.65 -8.86 12.40
C GLN A 331 -38.00 -10.16 12.85
N THR A 332 -36.69 -10.29 12.70
CA THR A 332 -35.95 -11.48 13.15
C THR A 332 -36.00 -11.64 14.67
N LEU A 333 -35.81 -10.56 15.41
CA LEU A 333 -35.89 -10.55 16.89
C LEU A 333 -37.30 -10.85 17.38
N SER A 334 -38.33 -10.30 16.75
CA SER A 334 -39.75 -10.52 17.14
C SER A 334 -40.18 -11.96 16.99
N GLN A 335 -39.53 -12.72 16.09
CA GLN A 335 -39.82 -14.18 15.93
C GLN A 335 -39.10 -15.01 17.02
N SER A 336 -38.00 -14.53 17.58
CA SER A 336 -37.20 -15.24 18.58
C SER A 336 -37.52 -14.84 20.03
N ILE A 337 -37.98 -13.61 20.24
CA ILE A 337 -38.28 -13.06 21.57
C ILE A 337 -39.76 -12.63 21.62
N ALA A 338 -40.54 -13.26 22.45
CA ALA A 338 -41.97 -12.92 22.68
C ALA A 338 -42.13 -11.61 23.51
N SER A 339 -41.42 -10.53 23.18
CA SER A 339 -41.46 -9.27 23.87
C SER A 339 -41.93 -8.13 22.95
N GLU A 340 -42.97 -7.42 23.39
CA GLU A 340 -43.65 -6.35 22.67
C GLU A 340 -42.83 -5.05 22.48
N ASN A 341 -41.58 -4.98 22.97
CA ASN A 341 -40.79 -3.73 23.00
C ASN A 341 -39.34 -3.94 22.57
N ILE A 342 -39.10 -4.28 21.30
CA ILE A 342 -37.77 -4.22 20.72
C ILE A 342 -37.55 -2.78 20.25
N ILE A 343 -36.87 -1.95 21.07
CA ILE A 343 -36.58 -0.56 20.73
C ILE A 343 -35.11 -0.46 20.27
N ILE A 344 -34.91 -0.35 18.96
CA ILE A 344 -33.64 0.11 18.39
C ILE A 344 -33.76 1.63 18.24
N ARG A 345 -32.90 2.37 18.96
CA ARG A 345 -32.94 3.84 18.94
C ARG A 345 -31.93 4.36 17.94
N GLN A 346 -32.39 5.21 17.04
CA GLN A 346 -31.54 6.12 16.27
C GLN A 346 -31.34 7.39 17.13
N ASN A 347 -30.15 7.61 17.63
CA ASN A 347 -29.81 8.88 18.29
C ASN A 347 -29.32 9.83 17.22
N SER A 348 -30.07 10.89 16.94
CA SER A 348 -29.59 11.99 16.11
C SER A 348 -28.36 12.60 16.79
N ILE A 349 -27.23 12.60 16.11
CA ILE A 349 -26.04 13.34 16.53
C ILE A 349 -26.40 14.82 16.37
N GLN A 350 -26.48 15.55 17.49
CA GLN A 350 -26.59 17.02 17.52
C GLN A 350 -25.24 17.64 17.23
#